data_6de27919d20fa31534b1e53d1be4395e
#
_entry.id   6de27919d20fa31534b1e53d1be4395e
#
_cell.length_a   1.000
_cell.length_b   1.000
_cell.length_c   1.000
_cell.angle_alpha   90.00
_cell.angle_beta   90.00
_cell.angle_gamma   90.00
#
_symmetry.space_group_name_H-M   'P 1'
#
loop_
_entity.id
_entity.type
_entity.pdbx_description
1 polymer ?
#
loop_
_entity_poly.entity_id
_entity_poly.type
_entity_poly.pdbx_seq_one_letter_code
_entity_poly.pdbx_strand_id
1 'polypeptide(L)'
;SLLHLLDERIATQSKLIEELESLIKGLRVRLVQIEKGNIVHLNEIASIYQPQTISSTELTEDGFLVYGANGIIGKYKDYNHKTEQICITCRGNTCGMVNYTKPMSWITGNAMVINTDEHLNDVCKRYLFHYLSAYNFNCIISGSGQPQIVRTPLEKLEITLPSILEQEQKAMILDMIQAKIEINNRVLSLYQEQKQYLLRQMFI
;
A
#
# COMPACT_ATOMS: atom_id res chain seq x y z
N SER A 1 30.94 -23.99 2.96
CA SER A 1 31.17 -23.09 4.13
C SER A 1 29.85 -22.53 4.65
N LEU A 2 29.81 -22.03 5.87
CA LEU A 2 28.61 -21.40 6.46
C LEU A 2 28.15 -20.19 5.61
N LEU A 3 29.07 -19.41 5.10
CA LEU A 3 28.76 -18.28 4.22
C LEU A 3 28.08 -18.73 2.93
N HIS A 4 28.54 -19.83 2.32
CA HIS A 4 27.90 -20.37 1.12
C HIS A 4 26.44 -20.80 1.39
N LEU A 5 26.19 -21.46 2.53
CA LEU A 5 24.85 -21.83 2.94
C LEU A 5 23.93 -20.61 3.15
N LEU A 6 24.44 -19.51 3.69
CA LEU A 6 23.69 -18.26 3.83
C LEU A 6 23.40 -17.63 2.47
N ASP A 7 24.34 -17.67 1.51
CA ASP A 7 24.11 -17.18 0.16
C ASP A 7 23.00 -17.96 -0.56
N GLU A 8 22.99 -19.30 -0.43
CA GLU A 8 21.92 -20.13 -0.97
C GLU A 8 20.56 -19.82 -0.34
N ARG A 9 20.52 -19.59 0.99
CA ARG A 9 19.29 -19.20 1.68
C ARG A 9 18.80 -17.83 1.27
N ILE A 10 19.68 -16.84 1.14
CA ILE A 10 19.36 -15.49 0.66
C ILE A 10 18.78 -15.55 -0.76
N ALA A 11 19.43 -16.30 -1.67
CA ALA A 11 18.95 -16.46 -3.05
C ALA A 11 17.58 -17.15 -3.11
N THR A 12 17.38 -18.21 -2.35
CA THR A 12 16.10 -18.93 -2.27
C THR A 12 15.01 -18.04 -1.71
N GLN A 13 15.31 -17.27 -0.66
CA GLN A 13 14.36 -16.36 -0.03
C GLN A 13 13.95 -15.23 -0.97
N SER A 14 14.91 -14.63 -1.69
CA SER A 14 14.63 -13.61 -2.70
C SER A 14 13.72 -14.12 -3.81
N LYS A 15 14.00 -15.31 -4.33
CA LYS A 15 13.16 -15.92 -5.36
C LYS A 15 11.73 -16.19 -4.88
N LEU A 16 11.57 -16.68 -3.65
CA LEU A 16 10.24 -16.89 -3.06
C LEU A 16 9.46 -15.56 -2.94
N ILE A 17 10.12 -14.47 -2.55
CA ILE A 17 9.50 -13.15 -2.49
C ILE A 17 9.03 -12.71 -3.87
N GLU A 18 9.88 -12.82 -4.90
CA GLU A 18 9.53 -12.47 -6.28
C GLU A 18 8.32 -13.27 -6.80
N GLU A 19 8.26 -14.58 -6.51
CA GLU A 19 7.14 -15.45 -6.88
C GLU A 19 5.85 -15.02 -6.19
N LEU A 20 5.89 -14.68 -4.89
CA LEU A 20 4.73 -14.20 -4.13
C LEU A 20 4.26 -12.82 -4.61
N GLU A 21 5.18 -11.91 -4.92
CA GLU A 21 4.87 -10.58 -5.48
C GLU A 21 4.22 -10.69 -6.87
N SER A 22 4.72 -11.60 -7.71
CA SER A 22 4.11 -11.90 -9.01
C SER A 22 2.71 -12.48 -8.85
N LEU A 23 2.51 -13.40 -7.90
CA LEU A 23 1.22 -14.02 -7.62
C LEU A 23 0.21 -12.97 -7.14
N ILE A 24 0.55 -12.15 -6.15
CA ILE A 24 -0.39 -11.12 -5.63
C ILE A 24 -0.74 -10.09 -6.70
N LYS A 25 0.22 -9.69 -7.53
CA LYS A 25 -0.01 -8.79 -8.66
C LYS A 25 -1.00 -9.39 -9.65
N GLY A 26 -0.82 -10.64 -10.05
CA GLY A 26 -1.72 -11.35 -10.96
C GLY A 26 -3.13 -11.50 -10.39
N LEU A 27 -3.26 -11.82 -9.10
CA LEU A 27 -4.56 -11.92 -8.43
C LEU A 27 -5.26 -10.57 -8.33
N ARG A 28 -4.54 -9.49 -8.00
CA ARG A 28 -5.09 -8.12 -7.96
C ARG A 28 -5.61 -7.68 -9.33
N VAL A 29 -4.90 -7.97 -10.41
CA VAL A 29 -5.37 -7.66 -11.78
C VAL A 29 -6.71 -8.35 -12.06
N ARG A 30 -6.89 -9.59 -11.61
CA ARG A 30 -8.16 -10.31 -11.76
C ARG A 30 -9.31 -9.67 -10.97
N LEU A 31 -9.04 -8.96 -9.86
CA LEU A 31 -10.09 -8.22 -9.14
C LEU A 31 -10.66 -7.10 -9.98
N VAL A 32 -9.82 -6.38 -10.73
CA VAL A 32 -10.26 -5.26 -11.59
C VAL A 32 -11.02 -5.75 -12.81
N GLN A 33 -10.82 -7.02 -13.22
CA GLN A 33 -11.48 -7.65 -14.37
C GLN A 33 -12.80 -8.38 -14.03
N ILE A 34 -13.32 -8.20 -12.81
CA ILE A 34 -14.59 -8.82 -12.42
C ILE A 34 -15.74 -8.18 -13.18
N GLU A 35 -16.49 -9.00 -13.92
CA GLU A 35 -17.67 -8.57 -14.70
C GLU A 35 -18.97 -8.62 -13.88
N LYS A 36 -18.99 -9.37 -12.77
CA LYS A 36 -20.19 -9.56 -11.93
C LYS A 36 -20.12 -8.72 -10.67
N GLY A 37 -21.05 -7.82 -10.49
CA GLY A 37 -21.16 -6.95 -9.32
C GLY A 37 -21.92 -5.68 -9.63
N ASN A 38 -22.11 -4.84 -8.63
CA ASN A 38 -22.70 -3.52 -8.80
C ASN A 38 -21.61 -2.55 -9.27
N ILE A 39 -21.89 -1.82 -10.35
CA ILE A 39 -21.00 -0.74 -10.79
C ILE A 39 -21.37 0.51 -9.99
N VAL A 40 -20.39 1.07 -9.29
CA VAL A 40 -20.51 2.26 -8.45
C VAL A 40 -19.39 3.24 -8.77
N HIS A 41 -19.62 4.53 -8.55
CA HIS A 41 -18.53 5.51 -8.56
C HIS A 41 -17.83 5.55 -7.19
N LEU A 42 -16.55 5.84 -7.19
CA LEU A 42 -15.74 5.81 -5.95
C LEU A 42 -16.27 6.79 -4.89
N ASN A 43 -16.84 7.94 -5.30
CA ASN A 43 -17.45 8.90 -4.38
C ASN A 43 -18.79 8.45 -3.76
N GLU A 44 -19.40 7.39 -4.29
CA GLU A 44 -20.62 6.80 -3.70
C GLU A 44 -20.31 5.89 -2.50
N ILE A 45 -19.04 5.44 -2.40
CA ILE A 45 -18.59 4.45 -1.43
C ILE A 45 -17.42 4.92 -0.55
N ALA A 46 -16.94 6.14 -0.78
CA ALA A 46 -15.83 6.71 -0.02
C ALA A 46 -15.84 8.24 -0.04
N SER A 47 -15.46 8.84 1.08
CA SER A 47 -15.10 10.26 1.14
C SER A 47 -13.66 10.45 0.66
N ILE A 48 -13.45 11.32 -0.35
CA ILE A 48 -12.16 11.55 -0.99
C ILE A 48 -11.67 12.95 -0.68
N TYR A 49 -10.50 13.08 -0.06
CA TYR A 49 -9.94 14.38 0.32
C TYR A 49 -8.43 14.36 0.49
N GLN A 50 -7.83 15.55 0.43
CA GLN A 50 -6.43 15.76 0.79
C GLN A 50 -6.35 16.29 2.23
N PRO A 51 -5.63 15.59 3.13
CA PRO A 51 -5.42 16.07 4.50
C PRO A 51 -4.48 17.27 4.56
N GLN A 52 -4.38 17.86 5.75
CA GLN A 52 -3.43 18.93 6.03
C GLN A 52 -1.98 18.44 5.87
N THR A 53 -1.18 19.21 5.13
CA THR A 53 0.25 18.98 4.99
C THR A 53 0.99 19.46 6.23
N ILE A 54 1.98 18.67 6.68
CA ILE A 54 2.99 19.11 7.65
C ILE A 54 4.34 19.25 6.96
N SER A 55 5.15 20.16 7.45
CA SER A 55 6.51 20.36 6.94
C SER A 55 7.44 19.22 7.40
N SER A 56 8.46 18.91 6.62
CA SER A 56 9.50 17.96 7.04
C SER A 56 10.24 18.40 8.31
N THR A 57 10.27 19.69 8.59
CA THR A 57 10.88 20.25 9.82
C THR A 57 10.02 20.02 11.07
N GLU A 58 8.77 19.63 10.92
CA GLU A 58 7.86 19.31 12.02
C GLU A 58 7.89 17.83 12.41
N LEU A 59 8.59 16.99 11.62
CA LEU A 59 8.74 15.57 11.93
C LEU A 59 9.55 15.39 13.22
N THR A 60 9.21 14.35 13.98
CA THR A 60 9.79 14.02 15.28
C THR A 60 10.50 12.66 15.25
N GLU A 61 11.40 12.41 16.19
CA GLU A 61 12.05 11.09 16.34
C GLU A 61 11.07 10.02 16.82
N ASP A 62 10.15 10.43 17.72
CA ASP A 62 9.11 9.58 18.28
C ASP A 62 7.71 10.10 17.98
N GLY A 63 6.70 9.22 18.08
CA GLY A 63 5.30 9.55 17.86
C GLY A 63 4.61 8.67 16.83
N PHE A 64 3.55 9.22 16.22
CA PHE A 64 2.70 8.53 15.26
C PHE A 64 3.31 8.52 13.86
N LEU A 65 3.06 7.46 13.09
CA LEU A 65 3.58 7.35 11.73
C LEU A 65 2.99 8.43 10.82
N VAL A 66 3.82 9.00 9.97
CA VAL A 66 3.44 9.97 8.95
C VAL A 66 3.52 9.34 7.58
N TYR A 67 2.40 9.33 6.86
CA TYR A 67 2.30 8.84 5.49
C TYR A 67 2.32 10.02 4.50
N GLY A 68 3.23 9.94 3.54
CA GLY A 68 3.35 10.88 2.43
C GLY A 68 3.21 10.19 1.07
N ALA A 69 3.79 10.79 0.04
CA ALA A 69 3.74 10.27 -1.32
C ALA A 69 4.32 8.84 -1.48
N ASN A 70 5.38 8.51 -0.75
CA ASN A 70 6.11 7.24 -0.88
C ASN A 70 5.95 6.32 0.35
N GLY A 71 4.77 6.33 0.97
CA GLY A 71 4.53 5.58 2.19
C GLY A 71 4.97 6.36 3.44
N ILE A 72 5.60 5.66 4.40
CA ILE A 72 6.02 6.28 5.68
C ILE A 72 7.21 7.20 5.43
N ILE A 73 7.07 8.48 5.84
CA ILE A 73 8.11 9.51 5.70
C ILE A 73 8.74 9.96 7.02
N GLY A 74 8.21 9.50 8.14
CA GLY A 74 8.69 9.85 9.47
C GLY A 74 7.64 9.63 10.54
N LYS A 75 7.81 10.35 11.66
CA LYS A 75 6.85 10.37 12.77
C LYS A 75 6.45 11.80 13.12
N TYR A 76 5.32 11.96 13.79
CA TYR A 76 4.82 13.24 14.27
C TYR A 76 4.16 13.08 15.63
N LYS A 77 4.12 14.15 16.42
CA LYS A 77 3.57 14.14 17.78
C LYS A 77 2.07 13.85 17.86
N ASP A 78 1.34 13.98 16.75
CA ASP A 78 -0.11 13.83 16.66
C ASP A 78 -0.53 13.00 15.47
N TYR A 79 -1.79 12.64 15.37
CA TYR A 79 -2.39 11.91 14.24
C TYR A 79 -3.65 12.62 13.77
N ASN A 80 -3.96 12.53 12.47
CA ASN A 80 -5.19 13.07 11.89
C ASN A 80 -6.18 11.97 11.45
N HIS A 81 -5.79 10.69 11.54
CA HIS A 81 -6.65 9.55 11.24
C HIS A 81 -6.55 8.51 12.36
N LYS A 82 -7.70 8.22 12.99
CA LYS A 82 -7.80 7.24 14.09
C LYS A 82 -7.80 5.81 13.58
N THR A 83 -8.45 5.57 12.43
CA THR A 83 -8.56 4.29 11.75
C THR A 83 -7.56 4.21 10.59
N GLU A 84 -7.26 3.00 10.14
CA GLU A 84 -6.51 2.78 8.91
C GLU A 84 -7.24 3.35 7.70
N GLN A 85 -6.50 3.90 6.75
CA GLN A 85 -7.03 4.52 5.54
C GLN A 85 -6.32 4.00 4.29
N ILE A 86 -7.04 4.02 3.17
CA ILE A 86 -6.44 3.92 1.85
C ILE A 86 -6.00 5.31 1.44
N CYS A 87 -4.77 5.45 0.94
CA CYS A 87 -4.33 6.70 0.37
C CYS A 87 -3.59 6.49 -0.97
N ILE A 88 -3.83 7.42 -1.90
CA ILE A 88 -3.20 7.41 -3.22
C ILE A 88 -2.23 8.58 -3.29
N THR A 89 -0.98 8.32 -3.70
CA THR A 89 -0.03 9.38 -4.01
C THR A 89 -0.58 10.23 -5.15
N CYS A 90 -0.79 11.51 -4.90
CA CYS A 90 -1.46 12.39 -5.85
C CYS A 90 -0.50 13.33 -6.61
N ARG A 91 0.81 13.28 -6.34
CA ARG A 91 1.83 14.14 -7.02
C ARG A 91 3.18 13.45 -7.14
N GLY A 92 3.91 13.79 -8.22
CA GLY A 92 5.28 13.35 -8.47
C GLY A 92 5.41 11.99 -9.16
N ASN A 93 6.63 11.46 -9.20
CA ASN A 93 6.97 10.24 -9.95
C ASN A 93 6.24 8.97 -9.48
N THR A 94 5.77 8.96 -8.24
CA THR A 94 5.01 7.85 -7.66
C THR A 94 3.49 8.10 -7.69
N CYS A 95 3.04 9.08 -8.49
CA CYS A 95 1.63 9.38 -8.65
C CYS A 95 0.84 8.13 -9.06
N GLY A 96 -0.25 7.84 -8.33
CA GLY A 96 -1.03 6.60 -8.50
C GLY A 96 -0.61 5.44 -7.59
N MET A 97 0.48 5.56 -6.82
CA MET A 97 0.82 4.55 -5.83
C MET A 97 -0.22 4.51 -4.70
N VAL A 98 -0.72 3.32 -4.40
CA VAL A 98 -1.73 3.09 -3.37
C VAL A 98 -1.08 2.54 -2.11
N ASN A 99 -1.35 3.17 -0.98
CA ASN A 99 -0.86 2.75 0.33
C ASN A 99 -2.04 2.45 1.27
N TYR A 100 -1.82 1.54 2.22
CA TYR A 100 -2.73 1.26 3.33
C TYR A 100 -2.06 1.68 4.62
N THR A 101 -2.66 2.63 5.34
CA THR A 101 -2.04 3.18 6.54
C THR A 101 -2.29 2.31 7.77
N LYS A 102 -1.49 2.48 8.80
CA LYS A 102 -1.81 1.98 10.13
C LYS A 102 -2.79 2.93 10.83
N PRO A 103 -3.57 2.43 11.81
CA PRO A 103 -4.39 3.31 12.64
C PRO A 103 -3.52 4.31 13.41
N MET A 104 -4.12 5.39 13.88
CA MET A 104 -3.45 6.46 14.61
C MET A 104 -2.23 6.98 13.85
N SER A 105 -2.43 7.43 12.61
CA SER A 105 -1.37 7.96 11.76
C SER A 105 -1.73 9.34 11.22
N TRP A 106 -0.71 10.09 10.85
CA TRP A 106 -0.85 11.34 10.12
C TRP A 106 -0.68 11.06 8.62
N ILE A 107 -1.64 11.50 7.81
CA ILE A 107 -1.53 11.45 6.36
C ILE A 107 -1.36 12.89 5.87
N THR A 108 -0.33 13.15 5.05
CA THR A 108 -0.05 14.50 4.51
C THR A 108 -0.77 14.74 3.19
N GLY A 109 -0.94 16.00 2.82
CA GLY A 109 -1.63 16.41 1.59
C GLY A 109 -0.95 16.02 0.27
N ASN A 110 0.20 15.34 0.29
CA ASN A 110 0.79 14.71 -0.89
C ASN A 110 0.14 13.36 -1.24
N ALA A 111 -0.70 12.86 -0.34
CA ALA A 111 -1.56 11.70 -0.55
C ALA A 111 -3.03 12.12 -0.49
N MET A 112 -3.86 11.51 -1.32
CA MET A 112 -5.31 11.64 -1.30
C MET A 112 -5.90 10.47 -0.53
N VAL A 113 -6.68 10.75 0.50
CA VAL A 113 -7.35 9.75 1.33
C VAL A 113 -8.62 9.27 0.65
N ILE A 114 -8.84 7.96 0.71
CA ILE A 114 -10.10 7.31 0.33
C ILE A 114 -10.66 6.66 1.59
N ASN A 115 -11.54 7.39 2.25
CA ASN A 115 -12.13 6.98 3.51
C ASN A 115 -13.48 6.30 3.28
N THR A 116 -13.57 5.01 3.64
CA THR A 116 -14.78 4.19 3.53
C THR A 116 -15.45 3.95 4.88
N ASP A 117 -15.08 4.68 5.94
CA ASP A 117 -15.55 4.40 7.31
C ASP A 117 -17.09 4.52 7.46
N GLU A 118 -17.74 5.31 6.61
CA GLU A 118 -19.20 5.46 6.58
C GLU A 118 -19.92 4.39 5.74
N HIS A 119 -19.17 3.54 5.01
CA HIS A 119 -19.69 2.55 4.05
C HIS A 119 -19.29 1.10 4.38
N LEU A 120 -19.02 0.80 5.65
CA LEU A 120 -18.51 -0.51 6.07
C LEU A 120 -19.45 -1.68 5.80
N ASN A 121 -20.76 -1.42 5.63
CA ASN A 121 -21.74 -2.47 5.30
C ASN A 121 -21.70 -2.89 3.82
N ASP A 122 -21.20 -2.02 2.95
CA ASP A 122 -21.24 -2.20 1.50
C ASP A 122 -19.84 -2.44 0.93
N VAL A 123 -18.80 -1.93 1.61
CA VAL A 123 -17.42 -1.93 1.12
C VAL A 123 -16.45 -2.49 2.14
N CYS A 124 -15.80 -3.58 1.77
CA CYS A 124 -14.61 -4.05 2.49
C CYS A 124 -13.41 -3.18 2.13
N LYS A 125 -12.92 -2.37 3.07
CA LYS A 125 -11.77 -1.46 2.87
C LYS A 125 -10.54 -2.18 2.33
N ARG A 126 -10.23 -3.38 2.82
CA ARG A 126 -9.09 -4.18 2.35
C ARG A 126 -9.28 -4.65 0.90
N TYR A 127 -10.49 -5.03 0.52
CA TYR A 127 -10.81 -5.35 -0.87
C TYR A 127 -10.55 -4.15 -1.78
N LEU A 128 -11.10 -2.98 -1.42
CA LEU A 128 -10.92 -1.74 -2.17
C LEU A 128 -9.44 -1.35 -2.30
N PHE A 129 -8.65 -1.53 -1.24
CA PHE A 129 -7.20 -1.33 -1.29
C PHE A 129 -6.54 -2.21 -2.35
N HIS A 130 -6.84 -3.52 -2.37
CA HIS A 130 -6.27 -4.43 -3.35
C HIS A 130 -6.75 -4.13 -4.77
N TYR A 131 -8.02 -3.77 -4.94
CA TYR A 131 -8.59 -3.35 -6.22
C TYR A 131 -7.85 -2.13 -6.76
N LEU A 132 -7.78 -1.06 -5.99
CA LEU A 132 -7.09 0.17 -6.38
C LEU A 132 -5.59 -0.04 -6.60
N SER A 133 -4.94 -0.94 -5.87
CA SER A 133 -3.51 -1.29 -6.07
C SER A 133 -3.21 -1.91 -7.45
N ALA A 134 -4.22 -2.46 -8.13
CA ALA A 134 -4.08 -2.98 -9.49
C ALA A 134 -4.69 -2.07 -10.55
N TYR A 135 -5.38 -1.02 -10.14
CA TYR A 135 -6.04 -0.10 -11.06
C TYR A 135 -5.00 0.73 -11.84
N ASN A 136 -5.23 0.89 -13.13
CA ASN A 136 -4.37 1.72 -13.98
C ASN A 136 -4.84 3.18 -13.94
N PHE A 137 -4.18 4.00 -13.14
CA PHE A 137 -4.51 5.42 -12.99
C PHE A 137 -4.04 6.31 -14.15
N ASN A 138 -3.34 5.79 -15.16
CA ASN A 138 -2.78 6.59 -16.26
C ASN A 138 -3.84 7.43 -16.98
N CYS A 139 -5.10 6.96 -17.04
CA CYS A 139 -6.20 7.69 -17.68
C CYS A 139 -6.63 8.95 -16.93
N ILE A 140 -6.30 9.08 -15.63
CA ILE A 140 -6.66 10.23 -14.79
C ILE A 140 -5.43 11.01 -14.29
N ILE A 141 -4.22 10.53 -14.59
CA ILE A 141 -2.99 11.30 -14.33
C ILE A 141 -2.89 12.42 -15.35
N SER A 142 -2.71 13.63 -14.87
CA SER A 142 -2.49 14.85 -15.66
C SER A 142 -1.15 15.50 -15.34
N GLY A 143 -0.76 16.52 -16.12
CA GLY A 143 0.47 17.28 -15.91
C GLY A 143 1.68 16.73 -16.68
N SER A 144 2.18 17.49 -17.66
CA SER A 144 3.32 17.11 -18.50
C SER A 144 4.68 17.22 -17.80
N GLY A 145 4.81 18.12 -16.81
CA GLY A 145 6.07 18.31 -16.07
C GLY A 145 6.08 17.61 -14.72
N GLN A 146 4.95 17.57 -14.04
CA GLN A 146 4.76 16.87 -12.77
C GLN A 146 3.45 16.07 -12.80
N PRO A 147 3.52 14.74 -12.84
CA PRO A 147 2.32 13.91 -12.79
C PRO A 147 1.47 14.20 -11.56
N GLN A 148 0.15 14.35 -11.77
CA GLN A 148 -0.78 14.56 -10.66
C GLN A 148 -2.13 13.89 -10.89
N ILE A 149 -2.74 13.43 -9.81
CA ILE A 149 -4.14 13.01 -9.75
C ILE A 149 -4.91 14.08 -8.98
N VAL A 150 -5.96 14.61 -9.59
CA VAL A 150 -6.88 15.53 -8.93
C VAL A 150 -8.13 14.79 -8.47
N ARG A 151 -8.85 15.39 -7.52
CA ARG A 151 -9.98 14.76 -6.82
C ARG A 151 -11.11 14.34 -7.78
N THR A 152 -11.55 15.22 -8.65
CA THR A 152 -12.76 15.00 -9.47
C THR A 152 -12.69 13.77 -10.42
N PRO A 153 -11.61 13.52 -11.18
CA PRO A 153 -11.48 12.29 -11.94
C PRO A 153 -11.45 11.04 -11.03
N LEU A 154 -10.82 11.12 -9.87
CA LEU A 154 -10.76 9.99 -8.94
C LEU A 154 -12.14 9.65 -8.37
N GLU A 155 -12.94 10.65 -8.02
CA GLU A 155 -14.33 10.47 -7.55
C GLU A 155 -15.22 9.73 -8.56
N LYS A 156 -14.97 9.91 -9.85
CA LYS A 156 -15.75 9.33 -10.96
C LYS A 156 -15.24 7.96 -11.40
N LEU A 157 -14.25 7.38 -10.70
CA LEU A 157 -13.81 6.02 -11.03
C LEU A 157 -14.95 5.03 -10.85
N GLU A 158 -15.23 4.28 -11.91
CA GLU A 158 -16.17 3.16 -11.87
C GLU A 158 -15.49 1.93 -11.28
N ILE A 159 -16.12 1.37 -10.26
CA ILE A 159 -15.65 0.19 -9.55
C ILE A 159 -16.75 -0.86 -9.57
N THR A 160 -16.40 -2.07 -9.96
CA THR A 160 -17.31 -3.21 -9.85
C THR A 160 -17.18 -3.86 -8.48
N LEU A 161 -18.23 -3.77 -7.67
CA LEU A 161 -18.27 -4.36 -6.34
C LEU A 161 -19.09 -5.65 -6.36
N PRO A 162 -18.48 -6.80 -6.05
CA PRO A 162 -19.22 -8.03 -5.73
C PRO A 162 -19.92 -7.91 -4.37
N SER A 163 -20.62 -8.95 -3.93
CA SER A 163 -21.21 -8.99 -2.59
C SER A 163 -20.16 -8.75 -1.51
N ILE A 164 -20.54 -8.17 -0.37
CA ILE A 164 -19.61 -7.87 0.73
C ILE A 164 -18.87 -9.13 1.19
N LEU A 165 -19.55 -10.27 1.25
CA LEU A 165 -18.95 -11.55 1.61
C LEU A 165 -17.84 -11.97 0.61
N GLU A 166 -18.06 -11.77 -0.70
CA GLU A 166 -17.04 -12.06 -1.71
C GLU A 166 -15.87 -11.07 -1.61
N GLN A 167 -16.14 -9.80 -1.31
CA GLN A 167 -15.10 -8.80 -1.07
C GLN A 167 -14.20 -9.22 0.10
N GLU A 168 -14.78 -9.61 1.23
CA GLU A 168 -14.06 -10.04 2.42
C GLU A 168 -13.23 -11.30 2.16
N GLN A 169 -13.79 -12.31 1.49
CA GLN A 169 -13.06 -13.54 1.13
C GLN A 169 -11.86 -13.26 0.23
N LYS A 170 -12.03 -12.43 -0.80
CA LYS A 170 -10.96 -12.05 -1.72
C LYS A 170 -9.89 -11.22 -1.02
N ALA A 171 -10.29 -10.27 -0.18
CA ALA A 171 -9.38 -9.46 0.62
C ALA A 171 -8.54 -10.33 1.55
N MET A 172 -9.16 -11.27 2.28
CA MET A 172 -8.47 -12.17 3.20
C MET A 172 -7.37 -12.98 2.50
N ILE A 173 -7.65 -13.54 1.32
CA ILE A 173 -6.65 -14.30 0.55
C ILE A 173 -5.46 -13.40 0.17
N LEU A 174 -5.71 -12.20 -0.33
CA LEU A 174 -4.66 -11.26 -0.74
C LEU A 174 -3.86 -10.74 0.47
N ASP A 175 -4.53 -10.49 1.59
CA ASP A 175 -3.88 -10.10 2.85
C ASP A 175 -2.96 -11.20 3.38
N MET A 176 -3.37 -12.46 3.29
CA MET A 176 -2.51 -13.59 3.68
C MET A 176 -1.24 -13.66 2.82
N ILE A 177 -1.35 -13.42 1.51
CA ILE A 177 -0.18 -13.39 0.62
C ILE A 177 0.70 -12.17 0.95
N GLN A 178 0.10 -11.00 1.18
CA GLN A 178 0.82 -9.78 1.56
C GLN A 178 1.60 -9.97 2.87
N ALA A 179 0.96 -10.54 3.90
CA ALA A 179 1.61 -10.85 5.17
C ALA A 179 2.76 -11.86 4.99
N LYS A 180 2.58 -12.84 4.11
CA LYS A 180 3.64 -13.79 3.77
C LYS A 180 4.85 -13.09 3.13
N ILE A 181 4.64 -12.15 2.22
CA ILE A 181 5.70 -11.33 1.62
C ILE A 181 6.44 -10.54 2.71
N GLU A 182 5.72 -9.87 3.61
CA GLU A 182 6.30 -9.08 4.68
C GLU A 182 7.18 -9.91 5.62
N ILE A 183 6.70 -11.11 6.03
CA ILE A 183 7.46 -12.04 6.85
C ILE A 183 8.74 -12.49 6.12
N ASN A 184 8.63 -12.85 4.84
CA ASN A 184 9.77 -13.32 4.06
C ASN A 184 10.81 -12.21 3.82
N ASN A 185 10.39 -10.95 3.63
CA ASN A 185 11.30 -9.79 3.57
C ASN A 185 12.06 -9.59 4.89
N ARG A 186 11.38 -9.76 6.03
CA ARG A 186 12.04 -9.69 7.34
C ARG A 186 13.06 -10.81 7.52
N VAL A 187 12.74 -12.04 7.11
CA VAL A 187 13.66 -13.18 7.15
C VAL A 187 14.88 -12.92 6.26
N LEU A 188 14.68 -12.38 5.07
CA LEU A 188 15.75 -12.01 4.16
C LEU A 188 16.72 -10.99 4.80
N SER A 189 16.17 -9.93 5.41
CA SER A 189 16.98 -8.93 6.15
C SER A 189 17.83 -9.59 7.24
N LEU A 190 17.24 -10.48 8.03
CA LEU A 190 17.99 -11.19 9.10
C LEU A 190 19.11 -12.08 8.54
N TYR A 191 18.92 -12.76 7.42
CA TYR A 191 20.00 -13.52 6.79
C TYR A 191 21.12 -12.62 6.27
N GLN A 192 20.79 -11.48 5.69
CA GLN A 192 21.77 -10.50 5.22
C GLN A 192 22.57 -9.91 6.39
N GLU A 193 21.92 -9.54 7.48
CA GLU A 193 22.57 -9.07 8.71
C GLU A 193 23.49 -10.13 9.30
N GLN A 194 23.04 -11.38 9.39
CA GLN A 194 23.84 -12.51 9.86
C GLN A 194 25.08 -12.73 8.99
N LYS A 195 24.93 -12.67 7.67
CA LYS A 195 26.06 -12.78 6.74
C LYS A 195 27.08 -11.67 6.97
N GLN A 196 26.61 -10.42 7.10
CA GLN A 196 27.51 -9.29 7.36
C GLN A 196 28.23 -9.40 8.70
N TYR A 197 27.54 -9.86 9.76
CA TYR A 197 28.16 -10.12 11.05
C TYR A 197 29.28 -11.14 10.93
N LEU A 198 29.05 -12.29 10.29
CA LEU A 198 30.07 -13.33 10.12
C LEU A 198 31.28 -12.84 9.31
N LEU A 199 31.03 -12.07 8.24
CA LEU A 199 32.13 -11.48 7.46
C LEU A 199 33.00 -10.56 8.33
N ARG A 200 32.40 -9.72 9.16
CA ARG A 200 33.17 -8.85 10.09
C ARG A 200 34.02 -9.67 11.08
N GLN A 201 33.50 -10.80 11.58
CA GLN A 201 34.24 -11.66 12.50
C GLN A 201 35.40 -12.42 11.83
N MET A 202 35.37 -12.62 10.53
CA MET A 202 36.42 -13.31 9.78
C MET A 202 37.59 -12.41 9.36
N PHE A 203 37.39 -11.08 9.36
CA PHE A 203 38.39 -10.11 8.93
C PHE A 203 38.88 -9.19 10.06
N ILE A 204 38.64 -9.57 11.30
CA ILE A 204 39.30 -9.05 12.50
C ILE A 204 40.40 -10.08 12.91
#